data_a2e0a54418de998717e71f89b9c71df8
#
_entry.id   a2e0a54418de998717e71f89b9c71df8
#
_cell.length_a   1.000
_cell.length_b   1.000
_cell.length_c   1.000
_cell.angle_alpha   90.00
_cell.angle_beta   90.00
_cell.angle_gamma   90.00
#
_symmetry.space_group_name_H-M   'P 1'
#
loop_
_entity.id
_entity.type
_entity.pdbx_description
1 polymer ?
#
loop_
_entity_poly.entity_id
_entity_poly.type
_entity_poly.pdbx_seq_one_letter_code
_entity_poly.pdbx_strand_id
1 'polypeptide(L)'
;MDGLSFKPAPFRAARWARGCHTQTILARILRSANGPPYRRERVETPDGDFLDLDWGSEPSLDSPIVMVLHGLEGSSSRRYIRNICRELFVQGIWPVALNFRGCSGEPNRKPRYYHSGETSDPRFVLELLRQRFPDRPIGALGFSLGGNVLLKLLGEESFNVREKLDSAVAISVPYDLAAGSQLLEQSWMGRFYAAYFLKSLKHKVQLKQELLSPIVDPVSYTHLTLPTKA
;
A
#
# COMPACT_ATOMS: atom_id res chain seq x y z
N MET A 1 12.34 22.32 -22.68
CA MET A 1 11.40 21.39 -22.00
C MET A 1 10.10 22.15 -21.85
N ASP A 2 9.22 21.98 -22.81
CA ASP A 2 7.90 22.63 -22.77
C ASP A 2 7.10 21.99 -21.65
N GLY A 3 6.91 22.73 -20.56
CA GLY A 3 6.13 22.30 -19.43
C GLY A 3 4.69 22.06 -19.84
N LEU A 4 4.31 20.81 -19.98
CA LEU A 4 2.91 20.41 -20.07
C LEU A 4 2.20 20.95 -18.82
N SER A 5 1.51 22.08 -18.97
CA SER A 5 0.68 22.64 -17.89
C SER A 5 -0.54 21.74 -17.73
N PHE A 6 -0.43 20.74 -16.86
CA PHE A 6 -1.58 19.91 -16.48
C PHE A 6 -2.59 20.76 -15.72
N LYS A 7 -3.77 20.95 -16.31
CA LYS A 7 -4.91 21.56 -15.62
C LYS A 7 -5.87 20.43 -15.22
N PRO A 8 -5.91 20.07 -13.92
CA PRO A 8 -6.85 19.05 -13.47
C PRO A 8 -8.29 19.49 -13.71
N ALA A 9 -9.14 18.58 -14.17
CA ALA A 9 -10.56 18.83 -14.23
C ALA A 9 -11.11 19.07 -12.81
N PRO A 10 -12.04 20.02 -12.60
CA PRO A 10 -12.59 20.28 -11.28
C PRO A 10 -13.35 19.04 -10.77
N PHE A 11 -12.98 18.57 -9.59
CA PHE A 11 -13.68 17.47 -8.95
C PHE A 11 -15.07 17.89 -8.50
N ARG A 12 -16.08 17.12 -8.92
CA ARG A 12 -17.47 17.28 -8.47
C ARG A 12 -17.94 16.01 -7.78
N ALA A 13 -18.10 16.07 -6.46
CA ALA A 13 -18.67 14.96 -5.71
C ALA A 13 -20.12 14.68 -6.16
N ALA A 14 -20.49 13.41 -6.24
CA ALA A 14 -21.89 13.04 -6.45
C ALA A 14 -22.78 13.66 -5.36
N ARG A 15 -24.03 14.05 -5.70
CA ARG A 15 -24.92 14.75 -4.76
C ARG A 15 -25.13 13.99 -3.44
N TRP A 16 -25.15 12.66 -3.49
CA TRP A 16 -25.31 11.78 -2.34
C TRP A 16 -24.00 11.49 -1.58
N ALA A 17 -22.85 11.88 -2.14
CA ALA A 17 -21.52 11.62 -1.58
C ALA A 17 -20.70 12.90 -1.38
N ARG A 18 -21.33 13.97 -0.87
CA ARG A 18 -20.65 15.25 -0.61
C ARG A 18 -19.81 15.26 0.65
N GLY A 19 -20.14 14.44 1.65
CA GLY A 19 -19.40 14.35 2.91
C GLY A 19 -18.18 13.43 2.81
N CYS A 20 -17.09 13.77 3.49
CA CYS A 20 -15.85 12.97 3.50
C CYS A 20 -16.07 11.53 4.00
N HIS A 21 -16.84 11.37 5.08
CA HIS A 21 -17.15 10.04 5.62
C HIS A 21 -18.04 9.22 4.68
N THR A 22 -18.99 9.85 4.01
CA THR A 22 -19.84 9.19 3.02
C THR A 22 -19.02 8.68 1.85
N GLN A 23 -18.10 9.49 1.32
CA GLN A 23 -17.18 9.07 0.26
C GLN A 23 -16.30 7.89 0.69
N THR A 24 -15.78 7.90 1.92
CA THR A 24 -14.93 6.84 2.44
C THR A 24 -15.71 5.54 2.66
N ILE A 25 -16.85 5.59 3.34
CA ILE A 25 -17.62 4.41 3.77
C ILE A 25 -18.38 3.79 2.61
N LEU A 26 -19.15 4.61 1.86
CA LEU A 26 -19.97 4.10 0.75
C LEU A 26 -19.12 3.59 -0.41
N ALA A 27 -18.01 4.24 -0.71
CA ALA A 27 -17.08 3.75 -1.72
C ALA A 27 -16.58 2.33 -1.37
N ARG A 28 -16.41 2.01 -0.08
CA ARG A 28 -16.03 0.67 0.37
C ARG A 28 -17.16 -0.35 0.21
N ILE A 29 -18.41 0.05 0.45
CA ILE A 29 -19.58 -0.83 0.41
C ILE A 29 -20.07 -1.06 -1.02
N LEU A 30 -20.18 0.00 -1.80
CA LEU A 30 -20.81 -0.01 -3.13
C LEU A 30 -19.89 -0.53 -4.24
N ARG A 31 -18.57 -0.48 -4.06
CA ARG A 31 -17.64 -0.99 -5.09
C ARG A 31 -17.69 -2.51 -5.15
N SER A 32 -17.93 -3.02 -6.35
CA SER A 32 -17.74 -4.45 -6.66
C SER A 32 -16.27 -4.84 -6.50
N ALA A 33 -16.01 -6.08 -6.10
CA ALA A 33 -14.65 -6.64 -5.97
C ALA A 33 -14.22 -7.44 -7.21
N ASN A 34 -14.83 -7.20 -8.36
CA ASN A 34 -14.62 -7.96 -9.59
C ASN A 34 -13.32 -7.53 -10.27
N GLY A 35 -12.21 -8.03 -9.78
CA GLY A 35 -10.93 -7.92 -10.47
C GLY A 35 -10.53 -9.26 -11.10
N PRO A 36 -9.58 -9.27 -12.06
CA PRO A 36 -9.07 -10.50 -12.63
C PRO A 36 -8.48 -11.42 -11.54
N PRO A 37 -8.43 -12.74 -11.77
CA PRO A 37 -7.75 -13.64 -10.86
C PRO A 37 -6.28 -13.23 -10.74
N TYR A 38 -5.73 -13.32 -9.53
CA TYR A 38 -4.32 -13.13 -9.30
C TYR A 38 -3.56 -14.45 -9.38
N ARG A 39 -2.35 -14.38 -9.93
CA ARG A 39 -1.32 -15.40 -9.73
C ARG A 39 -0.39 -14.91 -8.64
N ARG A 40 -0.41 -15.56 -7.49
CA ARG A 40 0.49 -15.24 -6.39
C ARG A 40 1.88 -15.80 -6.64
N GLU A 41 2.87 -14.96 -6.41
CA GLU A 41 4.27 -15.31 -6.37
C GLU A 41 4.86 -14.91 -5.02
N ARG A 42 5.48 -15.85 -4.32
CA ARG A 42 6.25 -15.56 -3.12
C ARG A 42 7.70 -15.32 -3.50
N VAL A 43 8.25 -14.20 -3.05
CA VAL A 43 9.66 -13.85 -3.24
C VAL A 43 10.36 -13.79 -1.89
N GLU A 44 11.52 -14.41 -1.80
CA GLU A 44 12.35 -14.37 -0.60
C GLU A 44 13.08 -13.03 -0.54
N THR A 45 13.04 -12.38 0.62
CA THR A 45 13.76 -11.12 0.85
C THR A 45 15.17 -11.36 1.36
N PRO A 46 16.10 -10.40 1.17
CA PRO A 46 17.49 -10.57 1.60
C PRO A 46 17.69 -10.82 3.10
N ASP A 47 16.72 -10.43 3.94
CA ASP A 47 16.74 -10.66 5.38
C ASP A 47 16.16 -12.01 5.80
N GLY A 48 15.84 -12.89 4.84
CA GLY A 48 15.31 -14.24 5.08
C GLY A 48 13.83 -14.27 5.44
N ASP A 49 13.10 -13.22 5.10
CA ASP A 49 11.63 -13.15 5.15
C ASP A 49 11.03 -13.35 3.74
N PHE A 50 9.78 -13.04 3.54
CA PHE A 50 9.14 -13.12 2.23
C PHE A 50 8.17 -11.97 1.98
N LEU A 51 7.91 -11.74 0.70
CA LEU A 51 6.83 -10.88 0.21
C LEU A 51 5.97 -11.67 -0.78
N ASP A 52 4.67 -11.47 -0.73
CA ASP A 52 3.74 -12.04 -1.68
C ASP A 52 3.33 -10.98 -2.71
N LEU A 53 3.67 -11.25 -3.96
CA LEU A 53 3.31 -10.45 -5.13
C LEU A 53 2.10 -11.08 -5.82
N ASP A 54 1.01 -10.35 -5.93
CA ASP A 54 -0.18 -10.81 -6.62
C ASP A 54 -0.25 -10.18 -8.02
N TRP A 55 0.13 -10.96 -9.01
CA TRP A 55 0.15 -10.59 -10.42
C TRP A 55 -1.25 -10.66 -11.00
N GLY A 56 -1.69 -9.58 -11.64
CA GLY A 56 -2.83 -9.64 -12.55
C GLY A 56 -2.49 -10.39 -13.83
N SER A 57 -3.48 -10.58 -14.69
CA SER A 57 -3.23 -11.14 -16.03
C SER A 57 -2.33 -10.19 -16.83
N GLU A 58 -1.39 -10.75 -17.56
CA GLU A 58 -0.54 -9.98 -18.48
C GLU A 58 -1.35 -9.62 -19.73
N PRO A 59 -1.50 -8.32 -20.06
CA PRO A 59 -2.30 -7.93 -21.24
C PRO A 59 -1.63 -8.28 -22.57
N SER A 60 -0.32 -8.09 -22.67
CA SER A 60 0.52 -8.46 -23.82
C SER A 60 1.98 -8.64 -23.38
N LEU A 61 2.80 -9.27 -24.22
CA LEU A 61 4.21 -9.57 -23.92
C LEU A 61 5.07 -8.32 -23.63
N ASP A 62 4.68 -7.14 -24.14
CA ASP A 62 5.43 -5.89 -23.96
C ASP A 62 4.71 -4.89 -23.02
N SER A 63 3.67 -5.33 -22.31
CA SER A 63 2.91 -4.45 -21.43
C SER A 63 3.79 -3.79 -20.39
N PRO A 64 3.65 -2.46 -20.17
CA PRO A 64 4.24 -1.79 -19.02
C PRO A 64 3.80 -2.46 -17.71
N ILE A 65 4.67 -2.47 -16.72
CA ILE A 65 4.38 -3.07 -15.40
C ILE A 65 4.11 -1.96 -14.40
N VAL A 66 3.07 -2.09 -13.59
CA VAL A 66 2.82 -1.16 -12.47
C VAL A 66 2.72 -1.92 -11.16
N MET A 67 3.68 -1.63 -10.25
CA MET A 67 3.63 -2.07 -8.87
C MET A 67 2.58 -1.26 -8.10
N VAL A 68 1.66 -1.95 -7.43
CA VAL A 68 0.57 -1.32 -6.66
C VAL A 68 0.76 -1.57 -5.17
N LEU A 69 0.85 -0.49 -4.39
CA LEU A 69 1.05 -0.50 -2.95
C LEU A 69 -0.27 -0.14 -2.23
N HIS A 70 -0.72 -1.01 -1.33
CA HIS A 70 -1.94 -0.78 -0.56
C HIS A 70 -1.72 0.14 0.65
N GLY A 71 -2.81 0.66 1.23
CA GLY A 71 -2.78 1.44 2.46
C GLY A 71 -2.68 0.58 3.73
N LEU A 72 -2.71 1.26 4.89
CA LEU A 72 -2.63 0.63 6.21
C LEU A 72 -3.66 -0.50 6.36
N GLU A 73 -3.20 -1.67 6.82
CA GLU A 73 -4.00 -2.89 7.00
C GLU A 73 -4.82 -3.29 5.74
N GLY A 74 -4.26 -2.92 4.59
CA GLY A 74 -4.75 -3.36 3.29
C GLY A 74 -4.18 -4.71 2.88
N SER A 75 -4.44 -5.06 1.62
CA SER A 75 -3.83 -6.17 0.88
C SER A 75 -4.23 -6.05 -0.60
N SER A 76 -3.64 -6.84 -1.46
CA SER A 76 -4.04 -7.02 -2.87
C SER A 76 -5.52 -7.37 -3.03
N SER A 77 -6.11 -8.08 -2.06
CA SER A 77 -7.51 -8.53 -2.10
C SER A 77 -8.53 -7.41 -1.80
N ARG A 78 -8.08 -6.24 -1.32
CA ARG A 78 -9.00 -5.13 -1.05
C ARG A 78 -9.65 -4.63 -2.34
N ARG A 79 -10.93 -4.31 -2.27
CA ARG A 79 -11.75 -3.91 -3.43
C ARG A 79 -11.12 -2.80 -4.26
N TYR A 80 -10.54 -1.77 -3.60
CA TYR A 80 -9.92 -0.65 -4.30
C TYR A 80 -8.64 -1.06 -5.05
N ILE A 81 -7.84 -2.00 -4.48
CA ILE A 81 -6.65 -2.55 -5.16
C ILE A 81 -7.08 -3.42 -6.34
N ARG A 82 -8.05 -4.31 -6.15
CA ARG A 82 -8.58 -5.13 -7.25
C ARG A 82 -9.14 -4.29 -8.39
N ASN A 83 -9.85 -3.21 -8.06
CA ASN A 83 -10.41 -2.32 -9.06
C ASN A 83 -9.33 -1.56 -9.82
N ILE A 84 -8.31 -1.02 -9.15
CA ILE A 84 -7.22 -0.34 -9.87
C ILE A 84 -6.42 -1.33 -10.74
N CYS A 85 -6.17 -2.54 -10.26
CA CYS A 85 -5.51 -3.58 -11.05
C CYS A 85 -6.34 -3.96 -12.29
N ARG A 86 -7.66 -4.00 -12.17
CA ARG A 86 -8.55 -4.21 -13.32
C ARG A 86 -8.46 -3.05 -14.31
N GLU A 87 -8.52 -1.81 -13.84
CA GLU A 87 -8.42 -0.63 -14.72
C GLU A 87 -7.06 -0.57 -15.42
N LEU A 88 -5.96 -0.86 -14.71
CA LEU A 88 -4.63 -0.97 -15.30
C LEU A 88 -4.61 -2.03 -16.41
N PHE A 89 -5.15 -3.21 -16.14
CA PHE A 89 -5.26 -4.28 -17.14
C PHE A 89 -6.05 -3.85 -18.38
N VAL A 90 -7.20 -3.18 -18.20
CA VAL A 90 -8.02 -2.67 -19.32
C VAL A 90 -7.25 -1.66 -20.17
N GLN A 91 -6.32 -0.91 -19.54
CA GLN A 91 -5.45 0.04 -20.24
C GLN A 91 -4.18 -0.60 -20.83
N GLY A 92 -4.09 -1.93 -20.86
CA GLY A 92 -2.93 -2.64 -21.40
C GLY A 92 -1.70 -2.64 -20.49
N ILE A 93 -1.87 -2.35 -19.19
CA ILE A 93 -0.80 -2.31 -18.19
C ILE A 93 -0.88 -3.56 -17.32
N TRP A 94 0.26 -4.21 -17.10
CA TRP A 94 0.35 -5.40 -16.26
C TRP A 94 0.49 -5.02 -14.78
N PRO A 95 -0.55 -5.21 -13.95
CA PRO A 95 -0.48 -4.85 -12.54
C PRO A 95 0.19 -5.95 -11.71
N VAL A 96 1.02 -5.55 -10.76
CA VAL A 96 1.55 -6.41 -9.70
C VAL A 96 1.27 -5.74 -8.34
N ALA A 97 0.41 -6.36 -7.52
CA ALA A 97 0.08 -5.85 -6.20
C ALA A 97 1.04 -6.44 -5.15
N LEU A 98 1.85 -5.58 -4.54
CA LEU A 98 2.69 -5.94 -3.41
C LEU A 98 1.84 -6.03 -2.14
N ASN A 99 1.90 -7.17 -1.45
CA ASN A 99 1.39 -7.28 -0.10
C ASN A 99 2.52 -6.95 0.87
N PHE A 100 2.37 -5.89 1.68
CA PHE A 100 3.32 -5.62 2.76
C PHE A 100 3.37 -6.78 3.75
N ARG A 101 4.47 -6.89 4.48
CA ARG A 101 4.72 -7.98 5.44
C ARG A 101 3.54 -8.22 6.37
N GLY A 102 3.08 -9.48 6.45
CA GLY A 102 1.92 -9.87 7.25
C GLY A 102 0.56 -9.38 6.72
N CYS A 103 0.48 -8.97 5.43
CA CYS A 103 -0.76 -8.50 4.80
C CYS A 103 -1.31 -9.43 3.72
N SER A 104 -0.63 -10.52 3.40
CA SER A 104 -1.06 -11.45 2.35
C SER A 104 -2.02 -12.56 2.82
N GLY A 105 -2.38 -12.55 4.10
CA GLY A 105 -3.19 -13.59 4.76
C GLY A 105 -2.38 -14.54 5.63
N GLU A 106 -1.06 -14.48 5.57
CA GLU A 106 -0.10 -15.26 6.34
C GLU A 106 0.88 -14.32 7.05
N PRO A 107 1.23 -14.57 8.33
CA PRO A 107 2.25 -13.82 9.03
C PRO A 107 3.61 -13.99 8.36
N ASN A 108 4.36 -12.92 8.19
CA ASN A 108 5.75 -13.00 7.76
C ASN A 108 6.64 -13.62 8.86
N ARG A 109 7.83 -14.12 8.50
CA ARG A 109 8.70 -14.93 9.39
C ARG A 109 9.44 -14.11 10.44
N LYS A 110 9.81 -12.84 10.12
CA LYS A 110 10.61 -11.98 10.99
C LYS A 110 9.75 -11.15 11.94
N PRO A 111 10.28 -10.67 13.07
CA PRO A 111 9.58 -9.75 13.98
C PRO A 111 9.10 -8.48 13.29
N ARG A 112 9.87 -8.03 12.30
CA ARG A 112 9.63 -6.83 11.52
C ARG A 112 8.29 -6.88 10.78
N TYR A 113 7.56 -5.78 10.82
CA TYR A 113 6.40 -5.48 9.99
C TYR A 113 6.73 -4.33 9.03
N TYR A 114 5.72 -3.80 8.39
CA TYR A 114 5.80 -2.60 7.57
C TYR A 114 5.34 -1.36 8.35
N HIS A 115 5.82 -0.20 7.94
CA HIS A 115 5.40 1.11 8.44
C HIS A 115 5.55 2.18 7.36
N SER A 116 5.11 3.42 7.63
CA SER A 116 5.13 4.52 6.65
C SER A 116 6.52 4.90 6.15
N GLY A 117 7.56 4.60 6.90
CA GLY A 117 8.95 4.84 6.51
C GLY A 117 9.69 3.63 5.94
N GLU A 118 9.00 2.50 5.73
CA GLU A 118 9.60 1.26 5.24
C GLU A 118 9.71 1.25 3.73
N THR A 119 10.89 1.51 3.20
CA THR A 119 11.16 1.61 1.76
C THR A 119 11.93 0.42 1.19
N SER A 120 12.53 -0.44 2.05
CA SER A 120 13.40 -1.52 1.58
C SER A 120 12.62 -2.59 0.81
N ASP A 121 11.40 -2.93 1.22
CA ASP A 121 10.58 -3.94 0.55
C ASP A 121 10.14 -3.48 -0.86
N PRO A 122 9.55 -2.29 -1.06
CA PRO A 122 9.21 -1.83 -2.40
C PRO A 122 10.46 -1.56 -3.27
N ARG A 123 11.58 -1.12 -2.68
CA ARG A 123 12.86 -1.00 -3.40
C ARG A 123 13.28 -2.35 -3.93
N PHE A 124 13.34 -3.37 -3.09
CA PHE A 124 13.69 -4.73 -3.48
C PHE A 124 12.80 -5.25 -4.62
N VAL A 125 11.49 -5.04 -4.53
CA VAL A 125 10.56 -5.47 -5.58
C VAL A 125 10.78 -4.71 -6.89
N LEU A 126 11.01 -3.39 -6.86
CA LEU A 126 11.31 -2.62 -8.07
C LEU A 126 12.62 -3.06 -8.73
N GLU A 127 13.65 -3.36 -7.94
CA GLU A 127 14.91 -3.91 -8.43
C GLU A 127 14.72 -5.29 -9.07
N LEU A 128 13.92 -6.14 -8.44
CA LEU A 128 13.55 -7.46 -8.97
C LEU A 128 12.79 -7.33 -10.30
N LEU A 129 11.83 -6.42 -10.38
CA LEU A 129 11.06 -6.17 -11.61
C LEU A 129 11.98 -5.66 -12.72
N ARG A 130 12.86 -4.71 -12.44
CA ARG A 130 13.81 -4.17 -13.42
C ARG A 130 14.80 -5.22 -13.89
N GLN A 131 15.26 -6.10 -13.02
CA GLN A 131 16.13 -7.23 -13.38
C GLN A 131 15.44 -8.24 -14.29
N ARG A 132 14.18 -8.54 -14.02
CA ARG A 132 13.39 -9.53 -14.79
C ARG A 132 12.89 -8.97 -16.13
N PHE A 133 12.63 -7.68 -16.17
CA PHE A 133 12.02 -6.99 -17.31
C PHE A 133 12.77 -5.70 -17.64
N PRO A 134 14.04 -5.80 -18.10
CA PRO A 134 14.92 -4.64 -18.27
C PRO A 134 14.37 -3.63 -19.29
N ASP A 135 13.69 -4.10 -20.32
CA ASP A 135 13.23 -3.29 -21.45
C ASP A 135 11.79 -2.78 -21.30
N ARG A 136 11.07 -3.23 -20.25
CA ARG A 136 9.68 -2.80 -20.04
C ARG A 136 9.62 -1.52 -19.20
N PRO A 137 8.71 -0.58 -19.52
CA PRO A 137 8.40 0.52 -18.62
C PRO A 137 7.86 -0.01 -17.29
N ILE A 138 8.41 0.50 -16.17
CA ILE A 138 7.99 0.13 -14.82
C ILE A 138 7.48 1.37 -14.10
N GLY A 139 6.22 1.32 -13.67
CA GLY A 139 5.60 2.33 -12.84
C GLY A 139 5.32 1.83 -11.43
N ALA A 140 5.02 2.76 -10.51
CA ALA A 140 4.52 2.44 -9.18
C ALA A 140 3.32 3.31 -8.80
N LEU A 141 2.34 2.72 -8.11
CA LEU A 141 1.15 3.40 -7.65
C LEU A 141 0.91 3.05 -6.18
N GLY A 142 0.82 4.07 -5.31
CA GLY A 142 0.62 3.87 -3.88
C GLY A 142 -0.63 4.58 -3.35
N PHE A 143 -1.37 3.89 -2.49
CA PHE A 143 -2.54 4.45 -1.79
C PHE A 143 -2.23 4.72 -0.32
N SER A 144 -2.61 5.90 0.18
CA SER A 144 -2.52 6.24 1.61
C SER A 144 -1.10 5.96 2.15
N LEU A 145 -0.94 5.06 3.11
CA LEU A 145 0.37 4.62 3.62
C LEU A 145 1.28 4.11 2.49
N GLY A 146 0.77 3.33 1.55
CA GLY A 146 1.55 2.87 0.39
C GLY A 146 2.03 4.02 -0.50
N GLY A 147 1.22 5.09 -0.61
CA GLY A 147 1.63 6.34 -1.28
C GLY A 147 2.71 7.09 -0.50
N ASN A 148 2.62 7.12 0.83
CA ASN A 148 3.65 7.71 1.70
C ASN A 148 4.99 6.96 1.56
N VAL A 149 4.97 5.62 1.63
CA VAL A 149 6.15 4.77 1.40
C VAL A 149 6.77 5.04 0.03
N LEU A 150 5.94 5.11 -1.02
CA LEU A 150 6.41 5.39 -2.39
C LEU A 150 7.08 6.76 -2.48
N LEU A 151 6.46 7.82 -1.97
CA LEU A 151 7.05 9.17 -2.01
C LEU A 151 8.34 9.25 -1.19
N LYS A 152 8.41 8.58 -0.05
CA LYS A 152 9.65 8.49 0.72
C LYS A 152 10.75 7.80 -0.08
N LEU A 153 10.46 6.65 -0.69
CA LEU A 153 11.41 5.93 -1.54
C LEU A 153 11.95 6.81 -2.68
N LEU A 154 11.06 7.57 -3.34
CA LEU A 154 11.46 8.49 -4.41
C LEU A 154 12.36 9.64 -3.95
N GLY A 155 12.25 10.03 -2.69
CA GLY A 155 13.09 11.08 -2.08
C GLY A 155 14.40 10.57 -1.48
N GLU A 156 14.66 9.26 -1.47
CA GLU A 156 15.91 8.70 -0.94
C GLU A 156 17.05 8.84 -1.96
N GLU A 157 18.14 9.52 -1.59
CA GLU A 157 19.30 9.74 -2.46
C GLU A 157 19.92 8.42 -2.97
N SER A 158 19.87 7.37 -2.15
CA SER A 158 20.37 6.03 -2.49
C SER A 158 19.51 5.29 -3.53
N PHE A 159 18.34 5.82 -3.87
CA PHE A 159 17.45 5.25 -4.87
C PHE A 159 17.54 6.03 -6.18
N ASN A 160 18.24 5.48 -7.17
CA ASN A 160 18.29 6.10 -8.48
C ASN A 160 16.95 5.90 -9.21
N VAL A 161 16.04 6.85 -8.98
CA VAL A 161 14.67 6.82 -9.52
C VAL A 161 14.65 6.60 -11.02
N ARG A 162 15.51 7.33 -11.75
CA ARG A 162 15.50 7.33 -13.24
C ARG A 162 15.88 5.97 -13.83
N GLU A 163 16.69 5.20 -13.15
CA GLU A 163 17.06 3.86 -13.60
C GLU A 163 16.04 2.78 -13.22
N LYS A 164 15.28 3.01 -12.16
CA LYS A 164 14.43 1.98 -11.56
C LYS A 164 12.95 2.16 -11.87
N LEU A 165 12.51 3.39 -12.14
CA LEU A 165 11.09 3.72 -12.23
C LEU A 165 10.84 4.78 -13.31
N ASP A 166 9.92 4.49 -14.23
CA ASP A 166 9.53 5.39 -15.32
C ASP A 166 8.41 6.35 -14.90
N SER A 167 7.55 5.93 -13.97
CA SER A 167 6.44 6.75 -13.49
C SER A 167 6.01 6.38 -12.06
N ALA A 168 5.50 7.37 -11.33
CA ALA A 168 4.98 7.17 -9.98
C ALA A 168 3.69 7.96 -9.74
N VAL A 169 2.73 7.33 -9.06
CA VAL A 169 1.47 7.96 -8.66
C VAL A 169 1.20 7.67 -7.18
N ALA A 170 0.98 8.71 -6.39
CA ALA A 170 0.62 8.58 -4.99
C ALA A 170 -0.77 9.20 -4.75
N ILE A 171 -1.68 8.42 -4.14
CA ILE A 171 -3.09 8.77 -3.97
C ILE A 171 -3.43 8.84 -2.49
N SER A 172 -4.05 9.96 -2.08
CA SER A 172 -4.54 10.19 -0.69
C SER A 172 -3.46 9.98 0.37
N VAL A 173 -2.29 10.55 0.14
CA VAL A 173 -1.11 10.39 1.01
C VAL A 173 -1.28 11.17 2.30
N PRO A 174 -1.06 10.55 3.47
CA PRO A 174 -0.99 11.27 4.74
C PRO A 174 0.40 11.90 4.91
N TYR A 175 0.56 13.15 4.49
CA TYR A 175 1.84 13.87 4.59
C TYR A 175 2.21 14.21 6.04
N ASP A 176 1.23 14.58 6.86
CA ASP A 176 1.39 14.83 8.29
C ASP A 176 0.74 13.70 9.10
N LEU A 177 1.56 12.72 9.46
CA LEU A 177 1.13 11.55 10.22
C LEU A 177 0.75 11.90 11.66
N ALA A 178 1.41 12.92 12.25
CA ALA A 178 1.13 13.36 13.60
C ALA A 178 -0.23 14.05 13.68
N ALA A 179 -0.51 15.00 12.78
CA ALA A 179 -1.81 15.64 12.69
C ALA A 179 -2.92 14.63 12.37
N GLY A 180 -2.65 13.65 11.48
CA GLY A 180 -3.58 12.58 11.17
C GLY A 180 -3.92 11.73 12.39
N SER A 181 -2.93 11.36 13.20
CA SER A 181 -3.12 10.59 14.45
C SER A 181 -3.93 11.37 15.48
N GLN A 182 -3.63 12.65 15.69
CA GLN A 182 -4.39 13.50 16.59
C GLN A 182 -5.87 13.62 16.17
N LEU A 183 -6.14 13.78 14.88
CA LEU A 183 -7.51 13.84 14.35
C LEU A 183 -8.28 12.54 14.62
N LEU A 184 -7.61 11.38 14.50
CA LEU A 184 -8.21 10.09 14.81
C LEU A 184 -8.59 9.94 16.29
N GLU A 185 -7.86 10.58 17.19
CA GLU A 185 -8.16 10.55 18.65
C GLU A 185 -9.25 11.54 19.06
N GLN A 186 -9.28 12.72 18.44
CA GLN A 186 -10.13 13.82 18.85
C GLN A 186 -11.59 13.66 18.44
N SER A 187 -11.89 12.96 17.34
CA SER A 187 -13.25 12.81 16.84
C SER A 187 -13.83 11.43 17.12
N TRP A 188 -15.15 11.33 17.30
CA TRP A 188 -15.83 10.04 17.49
C TRP A 188 -15.69 9.13 16.25
N MET A 189 -15.76 9.70 15.05
CA MET A 189 -15.48 8.96 13.81
C MET A 189 -14.02 8.54 13.70
N GLY A 190 -13.10 9.41 14.13
CA GLY A 190 -11.70 9.08 14.18
C GLY A 190 -11.43 7.87 15.09
N ARG A 191 -12.01 7.86 16.29
CA ARG A 191 -11.92 6.71 17.21
C ARG A 191 -12.49 5.43 16.62
N PHE A 192 -13.57 5.51 15.84
CA PHE A 192 -14.11 4.38 15.11
C PHE A 192 -13.09 3.82 14.07
N TYR A 193 -12.46 4.69 13.28
CA TYR A 193 -11.40 4.28 12.34
C TYR A 193 -10.17 3.72 13.06
N ALA A 194 -9.75 4.38 14.14
CA ALA A 194 -8.64 3.91 14.98
C ALA A 194 -8.90 2.50 15.54
N ALA A 195 -10.08 2.26 16.10
CA ALA A 195 -10.47 0.95 16.61
C ALA A 195 -10.45 -0.13 15.51
N TYR A 196 -10.89 0.22 14.31
CA TYR A 196 -10.84 -0.69 13.17
C TYR A 196 -9.40 -1.11 12.81
N PHE A 197 -8.45 -0.15 12.72
CA PHE A 197 -7.05 -0.44 12.43
C PHE A 197 -6.37 -1.18 13.58
N LEU A 198 -6.58 -0.72 14.82
CA LEU A 198 -5.99 -1.33 16.01
C LEU A 198 -6.41 -2.79 16.21
N LYS A 199 -7.65 -3.13 15.88
CA LYS A 199 -8.12 -4.53 15.96
C LYS A 199 -7.26 -5.45 15.08
N SER A 200 -6.97 -5.04 13.86
CA SER A 200 -6.15 -5.84 12.93
C SER A 200 -4.69 -5.88 13.36
N LEU A 201 -4.12 -4.74 13.77
CA LEU A 201 -2.74 -4.65 14.24
C LEU A 201 -2.51 -5.50 15.50
N LYS A 202 -3.40 -5.41 16.48
CA LYS A 202 -3.35 -6.23 17.70
C LYS A 202 -3.42 -7.73 17.38
N HIS A 203 -4.30 -8.12 16.48
CA HIS A 203 -4.38 -9.52 16.05
C HIS A 203 -3.06 -10.01 15.43
N LYS A 204 -2.41 -9.21 14.60
CA LYS A 204 -1.10 -9.55 14.01
C LYS A 204 0.00 -9.70 15.07
N VAL A 205 0.01 -8.82 16.08
CA VAL A 205 0.94 -8.94 17.22
C VAL A 205 0.68 -10.23 17.99
N GLN A 206 -0.59 -10.59 18.25
CA GLN A 206 -0.94 -11.84 18.91
C GLN A 206 -0.49 -13.07 18.11
N LEU A 207 -0.64 -13.08 16.79
CA LEU A 207 -0.16 -14.17 15.92
C LEU A 207 1.35 -14.39 15.98
N LYS A 208 2.10 -13.37 16.37
CA LYS A 208 3.58 -13.40 16.50
C LYS A 208 4.06 -13.27 17.95
N GLN A 209 3.21 -13.51 18.92
CA GLN A 209 3.54 -13.29 20.32
C GLN A 209 4.82 -13.99 20.75
N GLU A 210 5.00 -15.26 20.40
CA GLU A 210 6.21 -16.02 20.73
C GLU A 210 7.48 -15.42 20.11
N LEU A 211 7.38 -14.92 18.89
CA LEU A 211 8.49 -14.29 18.16
C LEU A 211 8.83 -12.90 18.71
N LEU A 212 7.83 -12.17 19.20
CA LEU A 212 7.98 -10.80 19.67
C LEU A 212 8.33 -10.71 21.15
N SER A 213 7.94 -11.69 21.98
CA SER A 213 8.14 -11.65 23.45
C SER A 213 9.59 -11.47 23.91
N PRO A 214 10.63 -11.96 23.20
CA PRO A 214 12.01 -11.67 23.59
C PRO A 214 12.47 -10.22 23.29
N ILE A 215 11.73 -9.50 22.45
CA ILE A 215 12.14 -8.17 21.93
C ILE A 215 11.34 -7.05 22.60
N VAL A 216 10.04 -7.30 22.79
CA VAL A 216 9.09 -6.33 23.36
C VAL A 216 8.08 -7.05 24.23
N ASP A 217 7.53 -6.36 25.24
CA ASP A 217 6.40 -6.87 25.99
C ASP A 217 5.12 -6.82 25.13
N PRO A 218 4.60 -7.99 24.67
CA PRO A 218 3.42 -8.01 23.82
C PRO A 218 2.16 -7.51 24.54
N VAL A 219 2.13 -7.53 25.87
CA VAL A 219 1.00 -7.04 26.67
C VAL A 219 0.88 -5.53 26.53
N SER A 220 2.01 -4.80 26.50
CA SER A 220 2.02 -3.35 26.30
C SER A 220 1.44 -2.96 24.94
N TYR A 221 1.60 -3.79 23.90
CA TYR A 221 1.00 -3.59 22.58
C TYR A 221 -0.51 -3.83 22.52
N THR A 222 -1.07 -4.64 23.40
CA THR A 222 -2.54 -4.83 23.46
C THR A 222 -3.25 -3.60 24.03
N HIS A 223 -2.53 -2.74 24.75
CA HIS A 223 -3.02 -1.46 25.28
C HIS A 223 -2.68 -0.24 24.42
N LEU A 224 -2.03 -0.44 23.25
CA LEU A 224 -1.70 0.66 22.36
C LEU A 224 -2.94 1.43 21.91
N THR A 225 -2.92 2.72 22.18
CA THR A 225 -3.52 3.75 21.34
C THR A 225 -2.61 3.99 20.13
N LEU A 226 -3.12 4.55 19.03
CA LEU A 226 -2.25 4.96 17.93
C LEU A 226 -1.17 5.91 18.46
N PRO A 227 0.12 5.72 18.11
CA PRO A 227 1.19 6.54 18.67
C PRO A 227 0.96 8.01 18.30
N THR A 228 0.80 8.82 19.33
CA THR A 228 0.65 10.29 19.23
C THR A 228 2.00 11.01 19.18
N LYS A 229 3.10 10.26 19.33
CA LYS A 229 4.46 10.81 19.29
C LYS A 229 5.32 9.94 18.38
N ALA A 230 5.72 10.49 17.25
CA ALA A 230 6.89 10.10 16.49
C ALA A 230 8.09 10.89 17.04
#